data_66ef92423d9f6fd4e2784bea64e06e1d
#
_entry.id   66ef92423d9f6fd4e2784bea64e06e1d
#
_cell.length_a   1.000
_cell.length_b   1.000
_cell.length_c   1.000
_cell.angle_alpha   90.00
_cell.angle_beta   90.00
_cell.angle_gamma   90.00
#
_symmetry.space_group_name_H-M   'P 1'
#
loop_
_entity.id
_entity.type
_entity.pdbx_description
1 polymer ?
#
loop_
_entity_poly.entity_id
_entity_poly.type
_entity_poly.pdbx_seq_one_letter_code
_entity_poly.pdbx_strand_id
1 'polypeptide(L)'
;MQDYNLTVYYEDTDAQGVVYYANYLKFFERARTEYLRECGYEQMKLMQEGIIFVVRGVEMKLQKPARLDDVLVIKSQLIKLGKVSFDFLQKAYLEKELITQAKIQCGSLDAKSFKPSALPEYLQSSMKKLL
;
A
#
# COMPACT_ATOMS: atom_id res chain seq x y z
N MET A 1 8.28 9.06 -7.53
CA MET A 1 6.87 8.81 -7.12
C MET A 1 6.44 9.86 -6.12
N GLN A 2 5.20 10.30 -6.23
CA GLN A 2 4.65 11.26 -5.29
C GLN A 2 4.35 10.61 -3.96
N ASP A 3 4.58 11.34 -2.88
CA ASP A 3 4.19 10.90 -1.55
C ASP A 3 2.66 11.01 -1.40
N TYR A 4 2.10 10.16 -0.57
CA TYR A 4 0.68 10.18 -0.27
C TYR A 4 0.46 10.90 1.06
N ASN A 5 -0.27 12.00 1.03
CA ASN A 5 -0.53 12.82 2.22
C ASN A 5 -1.95 12.55 2.71
N LEU A 6 -2.13 12.46 4.02
CA LEU A 6 -3.44 12.31 4.61
C LEU A 6 -3.52 13.03 5.96
N THR A 7 -4.73 13.43 6.33
CA THR A 7 -5.03 13.97 7.65
C THR A 7 -5.73 12.88 8.46
N VAL A 8 -5.35 12.76 9.73
CA VAL A 8 -5.99 11.82 10.65
C VAL A 8 -7.37 12.37 11.04
N TYR A 9 -8.42 11.62 10.73
CA TYR A 9 -9.80 11.99 11.06
C TYR A 9 -10.24 11.35 12.37
N TYR A 10 -11.33 11.84 12.91
CA TYR A 10 -11.92 11.30 14.13
C TYR A 10 -12.17 9.79 14.01
N GLU A 11 -12.68 9.33 12.87
CA GLU A 11 -12.97 7.92 12.64
C GLU A 11 -11.71 7.03 12.65
N ASP A 12 -10.53 7.63 12.49
CA ASP A 12 -9.26 6.90 12.49
C ASP A 12 -8.72 6.65 13.88
N THR A 13 -9.26 7.34 14.90
CA THR A 13 -8.73 7.29 16.27
C THR A 13 -9.51 6.31 17.15
N ASP A 14 -8.84 5.85 18.20
CA ASP A 14 -9.44 4.98 19.21
C ASP A 14 -9.73 5.78 20.52
N ALA A 15 -10.16 5.05 21.56
CA ALA A 15 -10.51 5.66 22.83
C ALA A 15 -9.33 6.34 23.53
N GLN A 16 -8.09 6.03 23.16
CA GLN A 16 -6.90 6.69 23.72
C GLN A 16 -6.53 7.96 22.96
N GLY A 17 -7.28 8.32 21.90
CA GLY A 17 -7.03 9.53 21.12
C GLY A 17 -5.91 9.41 20.10
N VAL A 18 -5.47 8.21 19.81
CA VAL A 18 -4.43 7.94 18.80
C VAL A 18 -5.00 7.11 17.65
N VAL A 19 -4.32 7.14 16.51
CA VAL A 19 -4.73 6.31 15.37
C VAL A 19 -4.80 4.85 15.83
N TYR A 20 -5.96 4.22 15.63
CA TYR A 20 -6.11 2.79 15.88
C TYR A 20 -5.16 2.04 14.94
N TYR A 21 -4.32 1.18 15.49
CA TYR A 21 -3.17 0.64 14.74
C TYR A 21 -3.56 -0.05 13.42
N ALA A 22 -4.73 -0.69 13.37
CA ALA A 22 -5.18 -1.35 12.15
C ALA A 22 -5.49 -0.35 11.02
N ASN A 23 -5.75 0.90 11.33
CA ASN A 23 -6.04 1.92 10.32
C ASN A 23 -4.82 2.31 9.50
N TYR A 24 -3.61 2.09 10.00
CA TYR A 24 -2.42 2.28 9.18
C TYR A 24 -2.43 1.39 7.94
N LEU A 25 -3.03 0.20 8.04
CA LEU A 25 -3.16 -0.70 6.89
C LEU A 25 -4.03 -0.08 5.79
N LYS A 26 -5.07 0.67 6.16
CA LYS A 26 -5.89 1.41 5.20
C LYS A 26 -5.11 2.55 4.56
N PHE A 27 -4.34 3.27 5.36
CA PHE A 27 -3.50 4.37 4.85
C PHE A 27 -2.48 3.83 3.85
N PHE A 28 -1.85 2.73 4.19
CA PHE A 28 -0.86 2.08 3.30
C PHE A 28 -1.52 1.52 2.04
N GLU A 29 -2.71 0.97 2.14
CA GLU A 29 -3.46 0.48 0.97
C GLU A 29 -3.75 1.61 -0.01
N ARG A 30 -4.25 2.75 0.48
CA ARG A 30 -4.52 3.91 -0.37
C ARG A 30 -3.25 4.42 -1.04
N ALA A 31 -2.17 4.47 -0.29
CA ALA A 31 -0.88 4.91 -0.84
C ALA A 31 -0.37 3.96 -1.93
N ARG A 32 -0.50 2.63 -1.74
CA ARG A 32 -0.14 1.65 -2.76
C ARG A 32 -1.01 1.80 -4.01
N THR A 33 -2.30 2.01 -3.83
CA THR A 33 -3.22 2.20 -4.95
C THR A 33 -2.80 3.39 -5.80
N GLU A 34 -2.47 4.52 -5.18
CA GLU A 34 -2.02 5.70 -5.91
C GLU A 34 -0.65 5.48 -6.56
N TYR A 35 0.24 4.77 -5.88
CA TYR A 35 1.53 4.39 -6.45
C TYR A 35 1.36 3.56 -7.73
N LEU A 36 0.50 2.55 -7.67
CA LEU A 36 0.24 1.67 -8.82
C LEU A 36 -0.48 2.43 -9.95
N ARG A 37 -1.32 3.41 -9.62
CA ARG A 37 -1.95 4.26 -10.64
C ARG A 37 -0.91 5.00 -11.46
N GLU A 38 0.13 5.49 -10.83
CA GLU A 38 1.23 6.14 -11.54
C GLU A 38 1.98 5.17 -12.45
N CYS A 39 1.92 3.86 -12.15
CA CYS A 39 2.49 2.81 -13.00
C CYS A 39 1.56 2.38 -14.14
N GLY A 40 0.37 2.99 -14.24
CA GLY A 40 -0.63 2.60 -15.24
C GLY A 40 -1.65 1.59 -14.75
N TYR A 41 -1.70 1.34 -13.42
CA TYR A 41 -2.70 0.47 -12.82
C TYR A 41 -4.10 1.07 -13.00
N GLU A 42 -4.98 0.29 -13.61
CA GLU A 42 -6.40 0.64 -13.74
C GLU A 42 -7.21 -0.52 -13.18
N GLN A 43 -7.86 -0.30 -12.05
CA GLN A 43 -8.61 -1.35 -11.36
C GLN A 43 -9.69 -1.97 -12.26
N MET A 44 -10.42 -1.14 -12.99
CA MET A 44 -11.45 -1.62 -13.89
C MET A 44 -10.88 -2.51 -15.00
N LYS A 45 -9.73 -2.13 -15.55
CA LYS A 45 -9.07 -2.90 -16.59
C LYS A 45 -8.62 -4.26 -16.06
N LEU A 46 -8.03 -4.29 -14.87
CA LEU A 46 -7.61 -5.56 -14.25
C LEU A 46 -8.82 -6.46 -13.97
N MET A 47 -9.91 -5.89 -13.49
CA MET A 47 -11.14 -6.66 -13.26
C MET A 47 -11.66 -7.29 -14.53
N GLN A 48 -11.62 -6.55 -15.65
CA GLN A 48 -12.01 -7.06 -16.96
C GLN A 48 -11.08 -8.20 -17.44
N GLU A 49 -9.80 -8.12 -17.07
CA GLU A 49 -8.83 -9.17 -17.37
C GLU A 49 -8.92 -10.34 -16.38
N GLY A 50 -9.77 -10.23 -15.36
CA GLY A 50 -9.94 -11.27 -14.35
C GLY A 50 -8.78 -11.40 -13.38
N ILE A 51 -8.06 -10.31 -13.14
CA ILE A 51 -6.91 -10.27 -12.23
C ILE A 51 -7.25 -9.46 -10.99
N ILE A 52 -6.89 -9.99 -9.83
CA ILE A 52 -7.03 -9.29 -8.56
C ILE A 52 -5.70 -9.31 -7.82
N PHE A 53 -5.48 -8.28 -7.01
CA PHE A 53 -4.33 -8.22 -6.11
C PHE A 53 -4.80 -8.47 -4.69
N VAL A 54 -4.03 -9.26 -3.96
CA VAL A 54 -4.31 -9.59 -2.56
C VAL A 54 -3.08 -9.35 -1.71
N VAL A 55 -3.30 -9.04 -0.44
CA VAL A 55 -2.21 -8.95 0.53
C VAL A 55 -2.00 -10.35 1.11
N ARG A 56 -0.74 -10.82 1.07
CA ARG A 56 -0.34 -12.14 1.57
C ARG A 56 0.33 -12.09 2.92
N GLY A 57 0.98 -10.97 3.24
CA GLY A 57 1.70 -10.84 4.48
C GLY A 57 1.92 -9.38 4.84
N VAL A 58 1.97 -9.12 6.14
CA VAL A 58 2.19 -7.79 6.69
C VAL A 58 3.14 -7.91 7.86
N GLU A 59 4.21 -7.10 7.85
CA GLU A 59 5.07 -6.88 8.99
C GLU A 59 5.05 -5.40 9.30
N MET A 60 4.50 -5.01 10.45
CA MET A 60 4.33 -3.60 10.79
C MET A 60 4.97 -3.29 12.13
N LYS A 61 5.66 -2.15 12.19
CA LYS A 61 6.26 -1.62 13.42
C LYS A 61 5.63 -0.26 13.72
N LEU A 62 5.13 -0.13 14.94
CA LEU A 62 4.50 1.08 15.46
C LEU A 62 5.47 1.73 16.42
N GLN A 63 6.10 2.82 16.01
CA GLN A 63 7.16 3.46 16.79
C GLN A 63 6.66 4.62 17.63
N LYS A 64 5.77 5.45 17.06
CA LYS A 64 5.17 6.58 17.75
C LYS A 64 3.72 6.76 17.33
N PRO A 65 2.86 7.27 18.20
CA PRO A 65 1.45 7.46 17.87
C PRO A 65 1.23 8.71 17.00
N ALA A 66 0.18 8.67 16.20
CA ALA A 66 -0.39 9.83 15.55
C ALA A 66 -1.75 10.13 16.17
N ARG A 67 -2.16 11.39 16.15
CA ARG A 67 -3.37 11.89 16.81
C ARG A 67 -4.30 12.57 15.81
N LEU A 68 -5.49 12.86 16.26
CA LEU A 68 -6.48 13.63 15.49
C LEU A 68 -5.84 14.89 14.89
N ASP A 69 -6.15 15.15 13.64
CA ASP A 69 -5.69 16.30 12.86
C ASP A 69 -4.21 16.29 12.48
N ASP A 70 -3.45 15.30 12.91
CA ASP A 70 -2.08 15.13 12.41
C ASP A 70 -2.10 14.87 10.91
N VAL A 71 -1.13 15.45 10.21
CA VAL A 71 -0.94 15.23 8.77
C VAL A 71 0.20 14.24 8.60
N LEU A 72 -0.10 13.10 8.00
CA LEU A 72 0.88 12.06 7.75
C LEU A 72 1.31 12.06 6.28
N VAL A 73 2.59 11.78 6.07
CA VAL A 73 3.15 11.57 4.74
C VAL A 73 3.52 10.10 4.61
N ILE A 74 2.89 9.40 3.67
CA ILE A 74 3.20 8.01 3.40
C ILE A 74 4.14 7.92 2.20
N LYS A 75 5.29 7.32 2.42
CA LYS A 75 6.26 7.04 1.36
C LYS A 75 6.23 5.56 1.05
N SER A 76 6.04 5.23 -0.22
CA SER A 76 5.95 3.84 -0.67
C SER A 76 7.13 3.53 -1.57
N GLN A 77 7.72 2.36 -1.37
CA GLN A 77 8.84 1.88 -2.18
C GLN A 77 8.58 0.43 -2.57
N LEU A 78 8.62 0.15 -3.85
CA LEU A 78 8.59 -1.22 -4.34
C LEU A 78 9.97 -1.82 -4.09
N ILE A 79 10.02 -2.90 -3.29
CA ILE A 79 11.30 -3.51 -2.89
C ILE A 79 11.53 -4.87 -3.52
N LYS A 80 10.50 -5.49 -4.08
CA LYS A 80 10.61 -6.79 -4.73
C LYS A 80 9.51 -6.91 -5.78
N LEU A 81 9.86 -7.46 -6.92
CA LEU A 81 8.92 -7.71 -8.01
C LEU A 81 9.19 -9.09 -8.58
N GLY A 82 8.18 -9.96 -8.52
CA GLY A 82 8.17 -11.27 -9.14
C GLY A 82 7.16 -11.32 -10.27
N LYS A 83 6.97 -12.52 -10.83
CA LYS A 83 6.01 -12.75 -11.91
C LYS A 83 4.57 -12.65 -11.41
N VAL A 84 4.31 -13.14 -10.20
CA VAL A 84 2.97 -13.22 -9.60
C VAL A 84 2.89 -12.51 -8.24
N SER A 85 3.93 -11.78 -7.86
CA SER A 85 4.00 -11.16 -6.54
C SER A 85 4.84 -9.89 -6.56
N PHE A 86 4.60 -9.02 -5.58
CA PHE A 86 5.39 -7.81 -5.38
C PHE A 86 5.31 -7.39 -3.92
N ASP A 87 6.40 -6.80 -3.42
CA ASP A 87 6.49 -6.36 -2.04
C ASP A 87 6.75 -4.86 -1.97
N PHE A 88 6.06 -4.21 -1.05
CA PHE A 88 6.24 -2.80 -0.74
C PHE A 88 6.84 -2.61 0.65
N LEU A 89 7.70 -1.63 0.78
CA LEU A 89 8.06 -1.04 2.06
C LEU A 89 7.38 0.33 2.13
N GLN A 90 6.54 0.52 3.14
CA GLN A 90 5.79 1.76 3.31
C GLN A 90 6.07 2.37 4.67
N LYS A 91 6.25 3.68 4.69
CA LYS A 91 6.63 4.42 5.89
C LYS A 91 5.71 5.61 6.07
N ALA A 92 5.23 5.80 7.29
CA ALA A 92 4.42 6.95 7.66
C ALA A 92 5.27 7.93 8.47
N TYR A 93 5.27 9.19 8.06
CA TYR A 93 6.03 10.25 8.69
C TYR A 93 5.09 11.31 9.25
N LEU A 94 5.41 11.78 10.45
CA LEU A 94 4.79 12.95 11.07
C LEU A 94 5.90 13.98 11.29
N GLU A 95 5.79 15.13 10.64
CA GLU A 95 6.80 16.20 10.74
C GLU A 95 8.23 15.68 10.51
N LYS A 96 8.42 14.91 9.44
CA LYS A 96 9.69 14.29 9.04
C LYS A 96 10.19 13.18 9.98
N GLU A 97 9.43 12.83 11.00
CA GLU A 97 9.78 11.73 11.90
C GLU A 97 9.06 10.46 11.48
N LEU A 98 9.80 9.37 11.35
CA LEU A 98 9.23 8.06 11.06
C LEU A 98 8.46 7.56 12.26
N ILE A 99 7.15 7.34 12.10
CA ILE A 99 6.29 6.88 13.21
C ILE A 99 5.78 5.47 13.03
N THR A 100 5.61 5.01 11.80
CA THR A 100 5.11 3.66 11.52
C THR A 100 5.70 3.19 10.20
N GLN A 101 6.06 1.92 10.12
CA GLN A 101 6.51 1.33 8.86
C GLN A 101 5.97 -0.08 8.71
N ALA A 102 5.78 -0.50 7.47
CA ALA A 102 5.29 -1.83 7.16
C ALA A 102 5.90 -2.37 5.88
N LYS A 103 6.18 -3.66 5.90
CA LYS A 103 6.46 -4.43 4.70
C LYS A 103 5.17 -5.14 4.31
N ILE A 104 4.71 -4.91 3.11
CA ILE A 104 3.45 -5.47 2.61
C ILE A 104 3.77 -6.39 1.43
N GLN A 105 3.44 -7.67 1.58
CA GLN A 105 3.63 -8.66 0.55
C GLN A 105 2.33 -8.86 -0.20
N CYS A 106 2.33 -8.63 -1.51
CA CYS A 106 1.16 -8.72 -2.36
C CYS A 106 1.30 -9.83 -3.39
N GLY A 107 0.18 -10.36 -3.82
CA GLY A 107 0.12 -11.38 -4.86
C GLY A 107 -0.90 -11.03 -5.92
N SER A 108 -0.67 -11.53 -7.14
CA SER A 108 -1.58 -11.42 -8.27
C SER A 108 -2.26 -12.76 -8.47
N LEU A 109 -3.60 -12.75 -8.49
CA LEU A 109 -4.42 -13.95 -8.59
C LEU A 109 -5.40 -13.83 -9.75
N ASP A 110 -5.79 -15.00 -10.29
CA ASP A 110 -6.96 -15.12 -11.12
C ASP A 110 -8.21 -14.95 -10.25
N ALA A 111 -9.11 -14.06 -10.66
CA ALA A 111 -10.30 -13.70 -9.87
C ALA A 111 -11.28 -14.86 -9.68
N LYS A 112 -11.28 -15.84 -10.57
CA LYS A 112 -12.20 -16.98 -10.49
C LYS A 112 -11.61 -18.14 -9.69
N SER A 113 -10.40 -18.53 -10.01
CA SER A 113 -9.75 -19.70 -9.41
C SER A 113 -9.00 -19.39 -8.11
N PHE A 114 -8.68 -18.11 -7.88
CA PHE A 114 -7.83 -17.63 -6.78
C PHE A 114 -6.43 -18.25 -6.81
N LYS A 115 -6.01 -18.73 -7.96
CA LYS A 115 -4.65 -19.23 -8.15
C LYS A 115 -3.73 -18.12 -8.62
N PRO A 116 -2.42 -18.21 -8.33
CA PRO A 116 -1.46 -17.22 -8.82
C PRO A 116 -1.59 -17.00 -10.33
N SER A 117 -1.61 -15.75 -10.73
CA SER A 117 -1.73 -15.31 -12.10
C SER A 117 -0.70 -14.21 -12.37
N ALA A 118 -0.06 -14.27 -13.52
CA ALA A 118 0.99 -13.32 -13.87
C ALA A 118 0.45 -11.88 -13.90
N LEU A 119 1.27 -10.95 -13.42
CA LEU A 119 1.00 -9.52 -13.58
C LEU A 119 0.90 -9.19 -15.08
N PRO A 120 -0.03 -8.29 -15.46
CA PRO A 120 -0.06 -7.82 -16.85
C PRO A 120 1.29 -7.24 -17.25
N GLU A 121 1.71 -7.52 -18.48
CA GLU A 121 3.04 -7.11 -18.95
C GLU A 121 3.25 -5.61 -18.87
N TYR A 122 2.24 -4.81 -19.22
CA TYR A 122 2.36 -3.36 -19.17
C TYR A 122 2.64 -2.86 -17.75
N LEU A 123 1.99 -3.46 -16.75
CA LEU A 123 2.14 -3.09 -15.36
C LEU A 123 3.48 -3.57 -14.81
N GLN A 124 3.85 -4.80 -15.09
CA GLN A 124 5.13 -5.33 -14.66
C GLN A 124 6.30 -4.52 -15.22
N SER A 125 6.22 -4.14 -16.50
CA SER A 125 7.26 -3.31 -17.12
C SER A 125 7.39 -1.94 -16.46
N SER A 126 6.25 -1.30 -16.14
CA SER A 126 6.26 -0.02 -15.43
C SER A 126 6.81 -0.16 -14.03
N MET A 127 6.41 -1.19 -13.30
CA MET A 127 6.87 -1.43 -11.94
C MET A 127 8.37 -1.75 -11.90
N LYS A 128 8.86 -2.49 -12.88
CA LYS A 128 10.27 -2.88 -12.96
C LYS A 128 11.21 -1.68 -13.00
N LYS A 129 10.76 -0.58 -13.60
CA LYS A 129 11.54 0.67 -13.66
C LYS A 129 11.71 1.35 -12.30
N LEU A 130 10.91 0.95 -11.31
CA LEU A 130 10.88 1.56 -9.99
C LEU A 130 11.65 0.77 -8.93
N LEU A 131 12.18 -0.37 -9.31
CA LEU A 131 13.01 -1.16 -8.40
C LEU A 131 14.38 -0.52 -8.15
#